data_e3cd4cda9f53701d9b7484b0530d4c63
#
_entry.id   e3cd4cda9f53701d9b7484b0530d4c63
#
_cell.length_a   1.000
_cell.length_b   1.000
_cell.length_c   1.000
_cell.angle_alpha   90.00
_cell.angle_beta   90.00
_cell.angle_gamma   90.00
#
_symmetry.space_group_name_H-M   'P 1'
#
loop_
_entity.id
_entity.type
_entity.pdbx_description
1 polymer ?
#
loop_
_entity_poly.entity_id
_entity_poly.type
_entity_poly.pdbx_seq_one_letter_code
_entity_poly.pdbx_strand_id
1 'polypeptide(L)'
;MKSLITILFCINCLASCKGQQTFGTDYLKLEKTIEMPGVNGRIDHMAVNLKDKVLYMAALGNNTVEVIDLNKGVVIRSIKGVEEPQGIAYIPEQNEVAVASGGNGDCVFFDASSFKIVATVHLAGDADNIRYDAAERRMYVGYGNGGMALIDPVAHKQTGNVKLSAHPESFQLDKRNNKLFVNLPDDHSIAVIDMKSFTIIDTWKIIKYRANFPMTLDTANNHVMIGFRHPAVLVTYDVKTGIEVSRTNLVSDVDDVFYYPAIRQVYASGGGGSINVFKKNIDNNYKKVANISTRSGARTSLLIPSLQTYILAERANGGKSAALAVYKITSQN
;
A
#
# COMPACT_ATOMS: atom_id res chain seq x y z
N MET A 1 -7.86 -66.70 -51.06
CA MET A 1 -7.15 -65.41 -51.05
C MET A 1 -8.14 -64.37 -50.57
N LYS A 2 -8.08 -63.97 -49.28
CA LYS A 2 -8.92 -62.95 -48.70
C LYS A 2 -8.00 -61.72 -48.38
N SER A 3 -8.24 -60.63 -49.06
CA SER A 3 -7.51 -59.39 -48.91
C SER A 3 -8.06 -58.62 -47.73
N LEU A 4 -7.23 -58.28 -46.73
CA LEU A 4 -7.54 -57.53 -45.56
C LEU A 4 -7.20 -56.06 -45.84
N ILE A 5 -8.22 -55.17 -45.87
CA ILE A 5 -8.02 -53.72 -46.03
C ILE A 5 -7.94 -53.13 -44.63
N THR A 6 -6.78 -52.62 -44.26
CA THR A 6 -6.57 -51.90 -43.01
C THR A 6 -6.89 -50.44 -43.22
N ILE A 7 -7.94 -49.91 -42.57
CA ILE A 7 -8.29 -48.50 -42.61
C ILE A 7 -7.53 -47.81 -41.44
N LEU A 8 -6.64 -46.92 -41.81
CA LEU A 8 -5.88 -46.09 -40.85
C LEU A 8 -6.72 -44.84 -40.49
N PHE A 9 -7.19 -44.82 -39.25
CA PHE A 9 -7.94 -43.64 -38.72
C PHE A 9 -6.91 -42.61 -38.21
N CYS A 10 -6.69 -41.55 -38.96
CA CYS A 10 -5.94 -40.36 -38.50
C CYS A 10 -6.82 -39.55 -37.56
N ILE A 11 -6.57 -39.61 -36.26
CA ILE A 11 -7.17 -38.72 -35.27
C ILE A 11 -6.39 -37.42 -35.31
N ASN A 12 -6.99 -36.40 -35.94
CA ASN A 12 -6.51 -35.00 -35.82
C ASN A 12 -6.83 -34.46 -34.42
N CYS A 13 -5.85 -34.47 -33.50
CA CYS A 13 -5.91 -33.70 -32.28
C CYS A 13 -5.78 -32.20 -32.60
N LEU A 14 -6.89 -31.52 -32.73
CA LEU A 14 -6.94 -30.07 -32.67
C LEU A 14 -6.61 -29.65 -31.22
N ALA A 15 -5.36 -29.33 -30.98
CA ALA A 15 -4.95 -28.66 -29.75
C ALA A 15 -5.57 -27.25 -29.76
N SER A 16 -6.68 -27.12 -29.04
CA SER A 16 -7.30 -25.81 -28.79
C SER A 16 -6.38 -25.04 -27.84
N CYS A 17 -5.45 -24.24 -28.37
CA CYS A 17 -4.79 -23.20 -27.62
C CYS A 17 -5.86 -22.22 -27.13
N LYS A 18 -6.39 -22.45 -25.93
CA LYS A 18 -7.12 -21.40 -25.21
C LYS A 18 -6.10 -20.30 -24.92
N GLY A 19 -6.11 -19.27 -25.75
CA GLY A 19 -5.40 -18.04 -25.47
C GLY A 19 -5.77 -17.58 -24.08
N GLN A 20 -4.78 -17.45 -23.21
CA GLN A 20 -4.92 -16.88 -21.88
C GLN A 20 -5.34 -15.42 -22.10
N GLN A 21 -6.64 -15.14 -22.00
CA GLN A 21 -7.14 -13.76 -22.06
C GLN A 21 -6.47 -13.00 -20.91
N THR A 22 -5.62 -12.06 -21.27
CA THR A 22 -5.01 -11.09 -20.35
C THR A 22 -6.09 -10.10 -19.91
N PHE A 23 -6.90 -10.49 -18.94
CA PHE A 23 -7.93 -9.66 -18.30
C PHE A 23 -7.31 -8.56 -17.42
N GLY A 24 -6.39 -7.74 -17.91
CA GLY A 24 -5.70 -6.78 -17.04
C GLY A 24 -5.48 -5.40 -17.64
N THR A 25 -5.26 -5.31 -18.94
CA THR A 25 -4.93 -4.05 -19.63
C THR A 25 -6.09 -3.04 -19.66
N ASP A 26 -7.31 -3.50 -19.41
CA ASP A 26 -8.51 -2.65 -19.37
C ASP A 26 -8.62 -1.80 -18.10
N TYR A 27 -7.84 -2.11 -17.04
CA TYR A 27 -7.88 -1.42 -15.75
C TYR A 27 -6.57 -0.71 -15.41
N LEU A 28 -5.44 -1.37 -15.70
CA LEU A 28 -4.09 -0.83 -15.51
C LEU A 28 -3.26 -1.11 -16.76
N LYS A 29 -2.75 -0.07 -17.40
CA LYS A 29 -1.84 -0.17 -18.54
C LYS A 29 -0.44 0.24 -18.09
N LEU A 30 0.53 -0.67 -18.19
CA LEU A 30 1.93 -0.32 -17.93
C LEU A 30 2.38 0.75 -18.93
N GLU A 31 2.77 1.92 -18.42
CA GLU A 31 3.25 3.04 -19.25
C GLU A 31 4.77 3.06 -19.34
N LYS A 32 5.43 2.83 -18.19
CA LYS A 32 6.90 2.83 -18.13
C LYS A 32 7.40 2.05 -16.93
N THR A 33 8.66 1.66 -17.01
CA THR A 33 9.45 1.11 -15.90
C THR A 33 10.58 2.08 -15.60
N ILE A 34 10.77 2.41 -14.33
CA ILE A 34 11.88 3.26 -13.85
C ILE A 34 12.88 2.35 -13.15
N GLU A 35 14.00 2.09 -13.79
CA GLU A 35 15.03 1.22 -13.24
C GLU A 35 15.78 1.89 -12.09
N MET A 36 16.07 1.11 -11.04
CA MET A 36 16.77 1.55 -9.83
C MET A 36 17.92 0.58 -9.50
N PRO A 37 18.97 0.52 -10.32
CA PRO A 37 20.04 -0.50 -10.18
C PRO A 37 20.83 -0.38 -8.88
N GLY A 38 20.80 0.78 -8.22
CA GLY A 38 21.45 1.01 -6.92
C GLY A 38 20.62 0.59 -5.70
N VAL A 39 19.37 0.12 -5.90
CA VAL A 39 18.45 -0.25 -4.83
C VAL A 39 18.44 -1.77 -4.66
N ASN A 40 18.69 -2.22 -3.43
CA ASN A 40 18.69 -3.63 -3.06
C ASN A 40 17.83 -3.90 -1.83
N GLY A 41 17.41 -5.14 -1.65
CA GLY A 41 16.63 -5.55 -0.50
C GLY A 41 15.17 -5.12 -0.54
N ARG A 42 14.59 -4.95 0.65
CA ARG A 42 13.18 -4.59 0.82
C ARG A 42 12.94 -3.13 0.44
N ILE A 43 11.83 -2.87 -0.21
CA ILE A 43 11.29 -1.54 -0.48
C ILE A 43 10.01 -1.42 0.34
N ASP A 44 9.80 -0.25 0.94
CA ASP A 44 8.62 0.06 1.74
C ASP A 44 7.85 1.25 1.16
N HIS A 45 7.14 2.02 1.98
CA HIS A 45 6.18 3.01 1.54
C HIS A 45 6.71 4.11 0.61
N MET A 46 5.78 4.80 -0.04
CA MET A 46 6.05 5.87 -0.97
C MET A 46 5.16 7.09 -0.68
N ALA A 47 5.67 8.29 -0.97
CA ALA A 47 4.92 9.53 -0.95
C ALA A 47 5.24 10.37 -2.20
N VAL A 48 4.33 11.27 -2.59
CA VAL A 48 4.49 12.07 -3.80
C VAL A 48 4.29 13.56 -3.53
N ASN A 49 5.21 14.38 -4.01
CA ASN A 49 5.01 15.80 -4.23
C ASN A 49 4.30 15.97 -5.59
N LEU A 50 3.01 16.22 -5.54
CA LEU A 50 2.18 16.33 -6.75
C LEU A 50 2.51 17.54 -7.60
N LYS A 51 2.94 18.64 -6.98
CA LYS A 51 3.30 19.90 -7.66
C LYS A 51 4.47 19.68 -8.60
N ASP A 52 5.53 19.08 -8.09
CA ASP A 52 6.78 18.88 -8.82
C ASP A 52 6.86 17.49 -9.49
N LYS A 53 5.87 16.60 -9.21
CA LYS A 53 5.83 15.21 -9.65
C LYS A 53 7.08 14.43 -9.22
N VAL A 54 7.50 14.65 -7.99
CA VAL A 54 8.61 13.96 -7.34
C VAL A 54 8.05 12.90 -6.40
N LEU A 55 8.51 11.67 -6.57
CA LEU A 55 8.19 10.53 -5.70
C LEU A 55 9.33 10.31 -4.73
N TYR A 56 8.99 10.09 -3.47
CA TYR A 56 9.90 9.65 -2.41
C TYR A 56 9.57 8.20 -2.08
N MET A 57 10.57 7.34 -2.02
CA MET A 57 10.41 5.89 -1.79
C MET A 57 11.38 5.41 -0.71
N ALA A 58 10.85 4.73 0.29
CA ALA A 58 11.64 4.09 1.33
C ALA A 58 12.31 2.82 0.78
N ALA A 59 13.61 2.87 0.53
CA ALA A 59 14.42 1.71 0.19
C ALA A 59 14.98 1.10 1.49
N LEU A 60 14.10 0.43 2.26
CA LEU A 60 14.36 -0.09 3.61
C LEU A 60 15.64 -0.91 3.66
N GLY A 61 15.77 -1.93 2.80
CA GLY A 61 16.94 -2.81 2.78
C GLY A 61 18.22 -2.14 2.28
N ASN A 62 18.12 -0.91 1.78
CA ASN A 62 19.23 -0.09 1.28
C ASN A 62 19.63 1.03 2.25
N ASN A 63 18.82 1.28 3.30
CA ASN A 63 18.96 2.40 4.23
C ASN A 63 19.02 3.76 3.51
N THR A 64 18.16 3.92 2.48
CA THR A 64 18.07 5.16 1.71
C THR A 64 16.62 5.53 1.43
N VAL A 65 16.37 6.81 1.20
CA VAL A 65 15.15 7.29 0.57
C VAL A 65 15.49 7.72 -0.84
N GLU A 66 14.87 7.06 -1.80
CA GLU A 66 15.06 7.38 -3.23
C GLU A 66 14.13 8.51 -3.63
N VAL A 67 14.68 9.50 -4.31
CA VAL A 67 13.95 10.65 -4.87
C VAL A 67 13.87 10.47 -6.38
N ILE A 68 12.66 10.34 -6.89
CA ILE A 68 12.40 9.98 -8.28
C ILE A 68 11.63 11.10 -8.99
N ASP A 69 12.17 11.61 -10.08
CA ASP A 69 11.45 12.51 -10.99
C ASP A 69 10.52 11.68 -11.88
N LEU A 70 9.22 11.75 -11.61
CA LEU A 70 8.21 10.98 -12.36
C LEU A 70 8.05 11.43 -13.81
N ASN A 71 8.37 12.69 -14.14
CA ASN A 71 8.32 13.18 -15.54
C ASN A 71 9.46 12.58 -16.36
N LYS A 72 10.68 12.67 -15.82
CA LYS A 72 11.88 12.14 -16.49
C LYS A 72 11.99 10.62 -16.39
N GLY A 73 11.36 10.00 -15.37
CA GLY A 73 11.44 8.56 -15.12
C GLY A 73 12.83 8.13 -14.64
N VAL A 74 13.45 8.89 -13.76
CA VAL A 74 14.80 8.63 -13.24
C VAL A 74 14.90 8.92 -11.75
N VAL A 75 15.78 8.18 -11.05
CA VAL A 75 16.22 8.53 -9.70
C VAL A 75 17.13 9.75 -9.79
N ILE A 76 16.79 10.83 -9.11
CA ILE A 76 17.56 12.06 -9.08
C ILE A 76 18.43 12.21 -7.83
N ARG A 77 18.09 11.45 -6.76
CA ARG A 77 18.85 11.48 -5.51
C ARG A 77 18.57 10.23 -4.69
N SER A 78 19.58 9.75 -3.95
CA SER A 78 19.44 8.80 -2.83
C SER A 78 19.83 9.53 -1.54
N ILE A 79 18.87 9.70 -0.63
CA ILE A 79 19.07 10.34 0.67
C ILE A 79 19.50 9.26 1.65
N LYS A 80 20.56 9.54 2.41
CA LYS A 80 21.08 8.68 3.50
C LYS A 80 20.77 9.32 4.85
N GLY A 81 20.95 8.56 5.94
CA GLY A 81 20.80 9.04 7.31
C GLY A 81 19.46 8.65 7.96
N VAL A 82 18.75 7.69 7.38
CA VAL A 82 17.63 6.98 8.01
C VAL A 82 17.96 5.49 8.01
N GLU A 83 17.88 4.86 9.15
CA GLU A 83 18.08 3.43 9.32
C GLU A 83 16.76 2.71 9.11
N GLU A 84 16.73 1.75 8.17
CA GLU A 84 15.52 1.00 7.80
C GLU A 84 14.31 1.94 7.55
N PRO A 85 14.36 2.86 6.54
CA PRO A 85 13.24 3.75 6.27
C PRO A 85 12.01 2.93 5.87
N GLN A 86 10.86 3.24 6.47
CA GLN A 86 9.57 2.58 6.23
C GLN A 86 8.52 3.59 5.76
N GLY A 87 7.77 4.21 6.68
CA GLY A 87 6.75 5.19 6.37
C GLY A 87 7.31 6.48 5.80
N ILE A 88 6.65 7.05 4.81
CA ILE A 88 7.00 8.36 4.23
C ILE A 88 5.77 9.22 4.07
N ALA A 89 5.89 10.52 4.39
CA ALA A 89 4.89 11.53 4.06
C ALA A 89 5.56 12.79 3.51
N TYR A 90 4.98 13.40 2.48
CA TYR A 90 5.34 14.74 2.02
C TYR A 90 4.42 15.77 2.67
N ILE A 91 5.01 16.83 3.20
CA ILE A 91 4.34 17.94 3.91
C ILE A 91 4.48 19.20 3.06
N PRO A 92 3.48 19.51 2.23
CA PRO A 92 3.61 20.55 1.21
C PRO A 92 3.76 21.97 1.80
N GLU A 93 3.19 22.25 2.97
CA GLU A 93 3.23 23.57 3.59
C GLU A 93 4.63 23.94 4.08
N GLN A 94 5.44 22.98 4.48
CA GLN A 94 6.83 23.13 4.88
C GLN A 94 7.81 22.81 3.76
N ASN A 95 7.34 22.19 2.67
CA ASN A 95 8.18 21.55 1.66
C ASN A 95 9.16 20.55 2.29
N GLU A 96 8.64 19.68 3.14
CA GLU A 96 9.41 18.66 3.88
C GLU A 96 8.95 17.25 3.57
N VAL A 97 9.86 16.30 3.78
CA VAL A 97 9.58 14.86 3.73
C VAL A 97 9.84 14.30 5.11
N ALA A 98 8.81 13.74 5.73
CA ALA A 98 8.92 12.99 6.97
C ALA A 98 9.12 11.51 6.65
N VAL A 99 10.09 10.87 7.32
CA VAL A 99 10.45 9.46 7.12
C VAL A 99 10.51 8.76 8.48
N ALA A 100 9.74 7.68 8.63
CA ALA A 100 9.81 6.82 9.79
C ALA A 100 10.95 5.80 9.63
N SER A 101 11.73 5.63 10.67
CA SER A 101 12.88 4.72 10.76
C SER A 101 12.53 3.51 11.60
N GLY A 102 12.46 2.32 10.98
CA GLY A 102 12.26 1.06 11.69
C GLY A 102 13.43 0.68 12.58
N GLY A 103 14.66 1.01 12.16
CA GLY A 103 15.86 0.60 12.85
C GLY A 103 16.06 1.23 14.23
N ASN A 104 15.67 2.50 14.40
CA ASN A 104 15.90 3.24 15.65
C ASN A 104 14.66 3.97 16.21
N GLY A 105 13.54 3.96 15.49
CA GLY A 105 12.30 4.60 15.93
C GLY A 105 12.24 6.11 15.70
N ASP A 106 13.16 6.67 14.94
CA ASP A 106 13.17 8.08 14.62
C ASP A 106 12.11 8.42 13.54
N CYS A 107 11.50 9.59 13.66
CA CYS A 107 10.81 10.23 12.56
C CYS A 107 11.66 11.43 12.10
N VAL A 108 12.33 11.28 10.95
CA VAL A 108 13.30 12.25 10.43
C VAL A 108 12.64 13.13 9.38
N PHE A 109 12.81 14.45 9.50
CA PHE A 109 12.30 15.42 8.57
C PHE A 109 13.43 15.96 7.69
N PHE A 110 13.22 15.94 6.39
CA PHE A 110 14.14 16.48 5.39
C PHE A 110 13.51 17.64 4.65
N ASP A 111 14.25 18.72 4.41
CA ASP A 111 13.88 19.74 3.44
C ASP A 111 13.89 19.11 2.03
N ALA A 112 12.78 19.20 1.31
CA ALA A 112 12.58 18.53 0.04
C ALA A 112 13.39 19.13 -1.13
N SER A 113 14.00 20.31 -0.94
CA SER A 113 14.83 20.98 -1.96
C SER A 113 16.32 20.66 -1.77
N SER A 114 16.80 20.76 -0.54
CA SER A 114 18.22 20.55 -0.20
C SER A 114 18.54 19.13 0.22
N PHE A 115 17.52 18.34 0.59
CA PHE A 115 17.61 16.98 1.15
C PHE A 115 18.44 16.90 2.45
N LYS A 116 18.51 18.00 3.17
CA LYS A 116 19.16 18.07 4.49
C LYS A 116 18.14 17.77 5.59
N ILE A 117 18.58 17.12 6.66
CA ILE A 117 17.77 16.94 7.86
C ILE A 117 17.50 18.31 8.49
N VAL A 118 16.23 18.59 8.75
CA VAL A 118 15.77 19.80 9.44
C VAL A 118 15.37 19.51 10.89
N ALA A 119 14.85 18.32 11.15
CA ALA A 119 14.46 17.90 12.50
C ALA A 119 14.42 16.37 12.63
N THR A 120 14.41 15.91 13.88
CA THR A 120 14.17 14.50 14.22
C THR A 120 13.29 14.45 15.46
N VAL A 121 12.22 13.64 15.39
CA VAL A 121 11.38 13.30 16.54
C VAL A 121 11.68 11.86 16.93
N HIS A 122 12.19 11.68 18.16
CA HIS A 122 12.53 10.35 18.67
C HIS A 122 11.30 9.65 19.24
N LEU A 123 10.98 8.47 18.72
CA LEU A 123 9.95 7.58 19.21
C LEU A 123 10.59 6.33 19.84
N ALA A 124 9.80 5.51 20.50
CA ALA A 124 10.35 4.33 21.22
C ALA A 124 10.43 3.10 20.27
N GLY A 125 11.40 3.13 19.35
CA GLY A 125 11.71 2.01 18.44
C GLY A 125 10.73 1.88 17.27
N ASP A 126 11.14 1.14 16.25
CA ASP A 126 10.39 0.68 15.07
C ASP A 126 9.26 1.62 14.62
N ALA A 127 9.64 2.81 14.12
CA ALA A 127 8.67 3.73 13.54
C ALA A 127 8.34 3.27 12.11
N ASP A 128 7.06 2.99 11.88
CA ASP A 128 6.59 2.38 10.64
C ASP A 128 5.69 3.36 9.84
N ASN A 129 4.42 3.10 9.77
CA ASN A 129 3.50 3.86 8.92
C ASN A 129 3.32 5.31 9.34
N ILE A 130 3.26 6.21 8.34
CA ILE A 130 2.95 7.64 8.53
C ILE A 130 1.67 7.98 7.76
N ARG A 131 0.81 8.83 8.35
CA ARG A 131 -0.27 9.53 7.66
C ARG A 131 -0.25 11.00 8.04
N TYR A 132 -0.19 11.87 7.03
CA TYR A 132 -0.30 13.32 7.20
C TYR A 132 -1.72 13.80 6.89
N ASP A 133 -2.32 14.49 7.84
CA ASP A 133 -3.57 15.22 7.69
C ASP A 133 -3.29 16.69 7.41
N ALA A 134 -3.30 17.08 6.14
CA ALA A 134 -3.04 18.45 5.72
C ALA A 134 -4.09 19.46 6.21
N ALA A 135 -5.36 19.03 6.41
CA ALA A 135 -6.41 19.93 6.87
C ALA A 135 -6.23 20.33 8.33
N GLU A 136 -5.82 19.37 9.17
CA GLU A 136 -5.58 19.60 10.61
C GLU A 136 -4.11 19.89 10.92
N ARG A 137 -3.23 19.78 9.91
CA ARG A 137 -1.76 19.89 10.04
C ARG A 137 -1.23 18.97 11.15
N ARG A 138 -1.67 17.71 11.11
CA ARG A 138 -1.30 16.68 12.08
C ARG A 138 -0.69 15.48 11.37
N MET A 139 0.30 14.90 11.98
CA MET A 139 0.92 13.68 11.47
C MET A 139 0.76 12.56 12.48
N TYR A 140 0.35 11.39 12.02
CA TYR A 140 0.17 10.18 12.80
C TYR A 140 1.26 9.20 12.42
N VAL A 141 1.92 8.58 13.42
CA VAL A 141 2.99 7.61 13.22
C VAL A 141 2.75 6.41 14.10
N GLY A 142 2.64 5.22 13.47
CA GLY A 142 2.67 3.95 14.19
C GLY A 142 4.10 3.61 14.57
N TYR A 143 4.34 3.13 15.79
CA TYR A 143 5.70 2.82 16.22
C TYR A 143 5.80 1.79 17.35
N GLY A 144 6.97 1.18 17.48
CA GLY A 144 7.35 0.32 18.60
C GLY A 144 6.43 -0.90 18.78
N ASN A 145 6.44 -1.46 19.96
CA ASN A 145 5.60 -2.60 20.31
C ASN A 145 4.16 -2.20 20.70
N GLY A 146 3.68 -1.05 20.21
CA GLY A 146 2.31 -0.60 20.48
C GLY A 146 2.19 0.89 20.79
N GLY A 147 2.69 1.75 19.94
CA GLY A 147 2.54 3.20 20.01
C GLY A 147 1.84 3.79 18.77
N MET A 148 0.98 4.76 18.99
CA MET A 148 0.47 5.66 17.95
C MET A 148 0.81 7.08 18.39
N ALA A 149 1.78 7.69 17.73
CA ALA A 149 2.18 9.07 17.99
C ALA A 149 1.34 10.05 17.18
N LEU A 150 1.03 11.19 17.80
CA LEU A 150 0.55 12.38 17.14
C LEU A 150 1.69 13.40 17.13
N ILE A 151 2.09 13.87 15.96
CA ILE A 151 3.21 14.81 15.77
C ILE A 151 2.66 16.10 15.14
N ASP A 152 3.09 17.23 15.70
CA ASP A 152 2.98 18.52 15.05
C ASP A 152 4.16 18.67 14.06
N PRO A 153 3.91 18.64 12.75
CA PRO A 153 4.98 18.68 11.75
C PRO A 153 5.61 20.07 11.59
N VAL A 154 4.98 21.13 12.10
CA VAL A 154 5.54 22.51 12.08
C VAL A 154 6.51 22.70 13.22
N ALA A 155 6.11 22.25 14.42
CA ALA A 155 6.94 22.33 15.61
C ALA A 155 7.95 21.15 15.70
N HIS A 156 7.84 20.16 14.82
CA HIS A 156 8.62 18.90 14.85
C HIS A 156 8.61 18.27 16.24
N LYS A 157 7.40 18.11 16.79
CA LYS A 157 7.26 17.65 18.18
C LYS A 157 6.09 16.67 18.31
N GLN A 158 6.31 15.62 19.08
CA GLN A 158 5.22 14.74 19.51
C GLN A 158 4.30 15.48 20.48
N THR A 159 3.00 15.52 20.16
CA THR A 159 1.95 16.23 20.92
C THR A 159 0.98 15.28 21.58
N GLY A 160 0.98 14.01 21.19
CA GLY A 160 0.10 12.99 21.77
C GLY A 160 0.63 11.60 21.56
N ASN A 161 0.11 10.67 22.35
CA ASN A 161 0.42 9.25 22.22
C ASN A 161 -0.75 8.38 22.68
N VAL A 162 -1.01 7.30 21.96
CA VAL A 162 -1.93 6.23 22.35
C VAL A 162 -1.13 4.94 22.49
N LYS A 163 -1.29 4.27 23.64
CA LYS A 163 -0.73 2.93 23.82
C LYS A 163 -1.66 1.89 23.22
N LEU A 164 -1.14 1.08 22.32
CA LEU A 164 -1.80 -0.04 21.67
C LEU A 164 -1.37 -1.38 22.28
N SER A 165 -2.11 -2.45 22.00
CA SER A 165 -1.82 -3.78 22.54
C SER A 165 -0.72 -4.53 21.79
N ALA A 166 -0.37 -4.09 20.57
CA ALA A 166 0.68 -4.67 19.75
C ALA A 166 1.23 -3.64 18.76
N HIS A 167 2.27 -4.00 17.99
CA HIS A 167 2.81 -3.19 16.92
C HIS A 167 1.72 -2.80 15.91
N PRO A 168 1.58 -1.48 15.61
CA PRO A 168 0.61 -1.00 14.63
C PRO A 168 1.16 -1.14 13.20
N GLU A 169 0.39 -1.77 12.37
CA GLU A 169 0.60 -1.81 10.91
C GLU A 169 -0.19 -0.70 10.21
N SER A 170 -0.76 -0.94 9.02
CA SER A 170 -1.52 0.07 8.33
C SER A 170 -2.68 0.63 9.16
N PHE A 171 -2.90 1.92 9.05
CA PHE A 171 -4.02 2.62 9.69
C PHE A 171 -4.64 3.65 8.75
N GLN A 172 -5.89 4.05 9.02
CA GLN A 172 -6.64 5.00 8.19
C GLN A 172 -7.42 6.01 9.03
N LEU A 173 -7.43 7.26 8.56
CA LEU A 173 -8.12 8.40 9.17
C LEU A 173 -9.52 8.53 8.57
N ASP A 174 -10.55 8.13 9.29
CA ASP A 174 -11.95 8.39 8.93
C ASP A 174 -12.41 9.73 9.56
N LYS A 175 -12.08 10.81 8.90
CA LYS A 175 -12.43 12.17 9.34
C LYS A 175 -13.94 12.39 9.45
N ARG A 176 -14.73 11.72 8.60
CA ARG A 176 -16.19 11.85 8.61
C ARG A 176 -16.80 11.36 9.92
N ASN A 177 -16.26 10.27 10.46
CA ASN A 177 -16.73 9.66 11.69
C ASN A 177 -15.82 9.98 12.90
N ASN A 178 -14.80 10.83 12.73
CA ASN A 178 -13.80 11.18 13.74
C ASN A 178 -13.09 9.95 14.32
N LYS A 179 -12.78 8.95 13.48
CA LYS A 179 -12.16 7.68 13.87
C LYS A 179 -10.84 7.44 13.17
N LEU A 180 -9.91 6.86 13.89
CA LEU A 180 -8.67 6.31 13.36
C LEU A 180 -8.72 4.79 13.58
N PHE A 181 -8.67 4.02 12.50
CA PHE A 181 -8.61 2.55 12.53
C PHE A 181 -7.17 2.11 12.39
N VAL A 182 -6.73 1.20 13.27
CA VAL A 182 -5.34 0.71 13.31
C VAL A 182 -5.33 -0.81 13.31
N ASN A 183 -4.66 -1.42 12.35
CA ASN A 183 -4.42 -2.86 12.32
C ASN A 183 -3.37 -3.26 13.34
N LEU A 184 -3.68 -4.29 14.13
CA LEU A 184 -2.80 -4.90 15.14
C LEU A 184 -2.70 -6.41 14.86
N PRO A 185 -1.86 -6.85 13.90
CA PRO A 185 -1.82 -8.25 13.47
C PRO A 185 -1.46 -9.22 14.59
N ASP A 186 -0.54 -8.87 15.46
CA ASP A 186 -0.06 -9.73 16.56
C ASP A 186 -1.11 -9.86 17.69
N ASP A 187 -1.97 -8.87 17.87
CA ASP A 187 -3.12 -8.92 18.78
C ASP A 187 -4.40 -9.45 18.10
N HIS A 188 -4.33 -9.77 16.80
CA HIS A 188 -5.48 -10.19 16.02
C HIS A 188 -6.66 -9.26 16.16
N SER A 189 -6.43 -7.95 16.07
CA SER A 189 -7.46 -6.95 16.29
C SER A 189 -7.29 -5.71 15.41
N ILE A 190 -8.30 -4.86 15.47
CA ILE A 190 -8.30 -3.50 14.93
C ILE A 190 -8.63 -2.57 16.09
N ALA A 191 -7.73 -1.67 16.43
CA ALA A 191 -8.02 -0.61 17.40
C ALA A 191 -8.80 0.51 16.71
N VAL A 192 -9.81 1.06 17.38
CA VAL A 192 -10.57 2.22 16.96
C VAL A 192 -10.28 3.35 17.93
N ILE A 193 -9.68 4.41 17.43
CA ILE A 193 -9.27 5.58 18.20
C ILE A 193 -10.17 6.76 17.81
N ASP A 194 -10.69 7.49 18.79
CA ASP A 194 -11.31 8.78 18.56
C ASP A 194 -10.21 9.81 18.25
N MET A 195 -10.27 10.44 17.08
CA MET A 195 -9.21 11.36 16.61
C MET A 195 -9.15 12.66 17.40
N LYS A 196 -10.26 13.10 18.02
CA LYS A 196 -10.32 14.34 18.77
C LYS A 196 -9.74 14.19 20.17
N SER A 197 -10.17 13.17 20.92
CA SER A 197 -9.65 12.87 22.27
C SER A 197 -8.31 12.12 22.22
N PHE A 198 -7.99 11.52 21.10
CA PHE A 198 -6.83 10.67 20.85
C PHE A 198 -6.76 9.53 21.87
N THR A 199 -7.87 8.80 22.03
CA THR A 199 -8.02 7.66 22.94
C THR A 199 -8.69 6.48 22.23
N ILE A 200 -8.38 5.25 22.65
CA ILE A 200 -9.05 4.05 22.15
C ILE A 200 -10.51 4.07 22.66
N ILE A 201 -11.46 3.94 21.73
CA ILE A 201 -12.89 3.90 22.03
C ILE A 201 -13.51 2.52 21.75
N ASP A 202 -12.81 1.67 20.98
CA ASP A 202 -13.25 0.31 20.66
C ASP A 202 -12.05 -0.55 20.21
N THR A 203 -12.23 -1.87 20.24
CA THR A 203 -11.26 -2.85 19.71
C THR A 203 -12.01 -4.01 19.09
N TRP A 204 -11.92 -4.15 17.77
CA TRP A 204 -12.55 -5.24 17.05
C TRP A 204 -11.67 -6.46 17.03
N LYS A 205 -12.05 -7.54 17.72
CA LYS A 205 -11.30 -8.81 17.70
C LYS A 205 -11.56 -9.59 16.42
N ILE A 206 -10.49 -10.03 15.78
CA ILE A 206 -10.51 -10.80 14.54
C ILE A 206 -10.30 -12.28 14.85
N ILE A 207 -11.34 -13.08 14.67
CA ILE A 207 -11.30 -14.51 15.02
C ILE A 207 -10.93 -15.38 13.80
N LYS A 208 -11.47 -15.04 12.62
CA LYS A 208 -11.42 -15.89 11.41
C LYS A 208 -10.17 -15.71 10.54
N TYR A 209 -9.50 -14.55 10.65
CA TYR A 209 -8.44 -14.11 9.76
C TYR A 209 -7.18 -13.77 10.54
N ARG A 210 -6.03 -13.82 9.87
CA ARG A 210 -4.73 -13.46 10.47
C ARG A 210 -3.94 -12.59 9.51
N ALA A 211 -2.97 -11.86 10.09
CA ALA A 211 -2.06 -11.01 9.35
C ALA A 211 -2.82 -9.91 8.56
N ASN A 212 -3.51 -9.04 9.31
CA ASN A 212 -4.21 -7.85 8.82
C ASN A 212 -3.18 -6.72 8.62
N PHE A 213 -2.57 -6.66 7.43
CA PHE A 213 -1.56 -5.64 7.12
C PHE A 213 -2.18 -4.41 6.45
N PRO A 214 -2.62 -4.43 5.16
CA PRO A 214 -3.12 -3.23 4.52
C PRO A 214 -4.56 -2.91 4.89
N MET A 215 -4.88 -1.62 4.84
CA MET A 215 -6.21 -1.10 5.11
C MET A 215 -6.54 0.07 4.19
N THR A 216 -7.80 0.19 3.76
CA THR A 216 -8.33 1.37 3.05
C THR A 216 -9.77 1.67 3.44
N LEU A 217 -10.25 2.89 3.14
CA LEU A 217 -11.59 3.37 3.50
C LEU A 217 -12.45 3.66 2.27
N ASP A 218 -13.71 3.25 2.33
CA ASP A 218 -14.80 3.80 1.53
C ASP A 218 -15.72 4.62 2.46
N THR A 219 -15.32 5.84 2.72
CA THR A 219 -16.01 6.73 3.67
C THR A 219 -17.43 7.07 3.26
N ALA A 220 -17.72 7.08 1.95
CA ALA A 220 -19.07 7.35 1.43
C ALA A 220 -20.08 6.28 1.86
N ASN A 221 -19.65 5.05 2.03
CA ASN A 221 -20.47 3.91 2.43
C ASN A 221 -20.21 3.44 3.86
N ASN A 222 -19.41 4.14 4.64
CA ASN A 222 -19.00 3.76 6.00
C ASN A 222 -18.34 2.37 6.04
N HIS A 223 -17.43 2.10 5.11
CA HIS A 223 -16.71 0.83 5.05
C HIS A 223 -15.22 1.02 5.28
N VAL A 224 -14.62 0.12 6.06
CA VAL A 224 -13.19 -0.11 6.11
C VAL A 224 -12.90 -1.47 5.48
N MET A 225 -11.94 -1.51 4.56
CA MET A 225 -11.52 -2.71 3.87
C MET A 225 -10.12 -3.09 4.31
N ILE A 226 -9.94 -4.35 4.69
CA ILE A 226 -8.71 -4.87 5.27
C ILE A 226 -8.25 -6.09 4.48
N GLY A 227 -7.00 -6.07 4.06
CA GLY A 227 -6.35 -7.22 3.44
C GLY A 227 -5.76 -8.15 4.50
N PHE A 228 -6.15 -9.43 4.46
CA PHE A 228 -5.59 -10.49 5.28
C PHE A 228 -4.71 -11.41 4.44
N ARG A 229 -3.62 -11.94 5.04
CA ARG A 229 -2.76 -12.92 4.37
C ARG A 229 -3.17 -14.37 4.64
N HIS A 230 -3.86 -14.64 5.75
CA HIS A 230 -4.21 -16.00 6.18
C HIS A 230 -5.68 -16.12 6.63
N PRO A 231 -6.57 -16.65 5.75
CA PRO A 231 -6.41 -16.81 4.29
C PRO A 231 -6.28 -15.47 3.55
N ALA A 232 -5.79 -15.51 2.31
CA ALA A 232 -5.65 -14.30 1.49
C ALA A 232 -7.03 -13.79 1.04
N VAL A 233 -7.60 -12.85 1.79
CA VAL A 233 -8.92 -12.27 1.58
C VAL A 233 -8.94 -10.77 1.85
N LEU A 234 -9.74 -10.05 1.07
CA LEU A 234 -10.16 -8.68 1.36
C LEU A 234 -11.48 -8.75 2.10
N VAL A 235 -11.53 -8.25 3.32
CA VAL A 235 -12.74 -8.20 4.15
C VAL A 235 -13.18 -6.76 4.30
N THR A 236 -14.48 -6.52 4.11
CA THR A 236 -15.12 -5.22 4.32
C THR A 236 -15.88 -5.26 5.63
N TYR A 237 -15.62 -4.28 6.50
CA TYR A 237 -16.33 -4.07 7.75
C TYR A 237 -17.12 -2.77 7.72
N ASP A 238 -18.28 -2.74 8.35
CA ASP A 238 -19.01 -1.50 8.62
C ASP A 238 -18.29 -0.72 9.73
N VAL A 239 -17.98 0.55 9.49
CA VAL A 239 -17.19 1.40 10.43
C VAL A 239 -17.90 1.77 11.72
N LYS A 240 -19.23 1.60 11.80
CA LYS A 240 -20.01 1.92 12.98
C LYS A 240 -20.10 0.72 13.92
N THR A 241 -20.24 -0.47 13.36
CA THR A 241 -20.53 -1.70 14.10
C THR A 241 -19.36 -2.65 14.23
N GLY A 242 -18.32 -2.52 13.37
CA GLY A 242 -17.23 -3.49 13.29
C GLY A 242 -17.66 -4.85 12.73
N ILE A 243 -18.86 -4.95 12.14
CA ILE A 243 -19.37 -6.23 11.59
C ILE A 243 -18.89 -6.41 10.16
N GLU A 244 -18.47 -7.65 9.84
CA GLU A 244 -18.12 -8.06 8.49
C GLU A 244 -19.33 -7.93 7.55
N VAL A 245 -19.21 -7.14 6.50
CA VAL A 245 -20.25 -6.91 5.48
C VAL A 245 -20.05 -7.82 4.27
N SER A 246 -18.81 -7.97 3.85
CA SER A 246 -18.48 -8.80 2.68
C SER A 246 -17.02 -9.23 2.71
N ARG A 247 -16.70 -10.26 1.91
CA ARG A 247 -15.33 -10.71 1.68
C ARG A 247 -15.13 -11.22 0.25
N THR A 248 -13.90 -11.14 -0.22
CA THR A 248 -13.50 -11.69 -1.52
C THR A 248 -12.05 -12.15 -1.49
N ASN A 249 -11.71 -13.13 -2.36
CA ASN A 249 -10.34 -13.66 -2.43
C ASN A 249 -9.37 -12.58 -2.93
N LEU A 250 -8.19 -12.56 -2.33
CA LEU A 250 -7.14 -11.59 -2.56
C LEU A 250 -5.87 -12.26 -3.09
N VAL A 251 -4.94 -11.47 -3.63
CA VAL A 251 -3.58 -11.92 -3.89
C VAL A 251 -2.89 -12.29 -2.57
N SER A 252 -2.08 -13.34 -2.59
CA SER A 252 -1.29 -13.74 -1.41
C SER A 252 -0.18 -12.72 -1.11
N ASP A 253 0.28 -12.69 0.16
CA ASP A 253 1.27 -11.73 0.64
C ASP A 253 0.91 -10.29 0.29
N VAL A 254 -0.36 -9.92 0.50
CA VAL A 254 -0.86 -8.55 0.27
C VAL A 254 -0.19 -7.57 1.23
N ASP A 255 0.19 -6.41 0.72
CA ASP A 255 0.87 -5.36 1.49
C ASP A 255 0.18 -3.99 1.35
N ASP A 256 -0.37 -3.71 0.17
CA ASP A 256 -1.12 -2.48 -0.07
C ASP A 256 -2.50 -2.71 -0.64
N VAL A 257 -3.46 -1.92 -0.15
CA VAL A 257 -4.83 -1.86 -0.65
C VAL A 257 -5.26 -0.39 -0.72
N PHE A 258 -5.72 0.04 -1.89
CA PHE A 258 -6.20 1.40 -2.12
C PHE A 258 -7.61 1.41 -2.71
N TYR A 259 -8.48 2.25 -2.20
CA TYR A 259 -9.78 2.55 -2.79
C TYR A 259 -9.72 3.84 -3.59
N TYR A 260 -10.19 3.81 -4.84
CA TYR A 260 -10.32 4.99 -5.69
C TYR A 260 -11.80 5.36 -5.83
N PRO A 261 -12.31 6.32 -5.04
CA PRO A 261 -13.74 6.64 -4.95
C PRO A 261 -14.37 7.07 -6.29
N ALA A 262 -13.66 7.88 -7.08
CA ALA A 262 -14.18 8.45 -8.32
C ALA A 262 -14.63 7.40 -9.35
N ILE A 263 -13.99 6.24 -9.36
CA ILE A 263 -14.29 5.12 -10.28
C ILE A 263 -14.75 3.87 -9.53
N ARG A 264 -14.90 3.95 -8.20
CA ARG A 264 -15.40 2.88 -7.31
C ARG A 264 -14.60 1.57 -7.44
N GLN A 265 -13.29 1.69 -7.52
CA GLN A 265 -12.37 0.54 -7.67
C GLN A 265 -11.43 0.41 -6.48
N VAL A 266 -11.07 -0.84 -6.15
CA VAL A 266 -10.03 -1.18 -5.18
C VAL A 266 -8.88 -1.83 -5.92
N TYR A 267 -7.67 -1.43 -5.58
CA TYR A 267 -6.41 -2.00 -6.07
C TYR A 267 -5.67 -2.63 -4.92
N ALA A 268 -5.22 -3.85 -5.09
CA ALA A 268 -4.44 -4.57 -4.07
C ALA A 268 -3.22 -5.20 -4.70
N SER A 269 -2.03 -4.90 -4.19
CA SER A 269 -0.77 -5.52 -4.60
C SER A 269 -0.28 -6.52 -3.57
N GLY A 270 0.31 -7.61 -4.03
CA GLY A 270 0.82 -8.65 -3.15
C GLY A 270 2.01 -9.40 -3.74
N GLY A 271 2.89 -9.85 -2.83
CA GLY A 271 4.12 -10.58 -3.15
C GLY A 271 3.88 -11.90 -3.89
N GLY A 272 2.63 -12.40 -3.91
CA GLY A 272 2.21 -13.52 -4.76
C GLY A 272 2.29 -13.26 -6.26
N GLY A 273 2.74 -12.05 -6.68
CA GLY A 273 3.05 -11.70 -8.06
C GLY A 273 1.85 -11.23 -8.86
N SER A 274 0.93 -10.49 -8.23
CA SER A 274 -0.15 -9.84 -8.98
C SER A 274 -0.71 -8.60 -8.28
N ILE A 275 -1.33 -7.74 -9.09
CA ILE A 275 -2.26 -6.70 -8.64
C ILE A 275 -3.67 -7.21 -8.90
N ASN A 276 -4.51 -7.25 -7.86
CA ASN A 276 -5.93 -7.50 -8.00
C ASN A 276 -6.69 -6.18 -8.10
N VAL A 277 -7.62 -6.09 -9.05
CA VAL A 277 -8.54 -4.96 -9.18
C VAL A 277 -9.95 -5.44 -8.87
N PHE A 278 -10.63 -4.68 -8.02
CA PHE A 278 -12.03 -4.95 -7.68
C PHE A 278 -12.88 -3.75 -8.05
N LYS A 279 -14.09 -4.01 -8.52
CA LYS A 279 -15.11 -2.98 -8.80
C LYS A 279 -16.28 -3.18 -7.83
N LYS A 280 -16.75 -2.08 -7.27
CA LYS A 280 -17.92 -2.08 -6.41
C LYS A 280 -19.18 -2.31 -7.26
N ASN A 281 -19.99 -3.31 -6.90
CA ASN A 281 -21.25 -3.62 -7.55
C ASN A 281 -22.43 -2.80 -6.94
N ILE A 282 -23.65 -3.05 -7.46
CA ILE A 282 -24.86 -2.36 -7.01
C ILE A 282 -25.20 -2.71 -5.55
N ASP A 283 -24.85 -3.91 -5.08
CA ASP A 283 -25.08 -4.38 -3.70
C ASP A 283 -24.02 -3.89 -2.71
N ASN A 284 -23.19 -2.95 -3.12
CA ASN A 284 -22.05 -2.43 -2.34
C ASN A 284 -20.95 -3.45 -2.00
N ASN A 285 -20.91 -4.61 -2.67
CA ASN A 285 -19.85 -5.59 -2.56
C ASN A 285 -18.75 -5.34 -3.59
N TYR A 286 -17.54 -5.81 -3.31
CA TYR A 286 -16.38 -5.68 -4.19
C TYR A 286 -16.14 -6.99 -4.92
N LYS A 287 -16.30 -6.98 -6.26
CA LYS A 287 -16.05 -8.14 -7.13
C LYS A 287 -14.72 -7.96 -7.84
N LYS A 288 -13.87 -8.99 -7.82
CA LYS A 288 -12.62 -9.00 -8.59
C LYS A 288 -12.93 -8.95 -10.08
N VAL A 289 -12.37 -7.95 -10.76
CA VAL A 289 -12.57 -7.70 -12.21
C VAL A 289 -11.28 -7.87 -13.00
N ALA A 290 -10.11 -7.79 -12.34
CA ALA A 290 -8.84 -8.08 -13.00
C ALA A 290 -7.83 -8.71 -12.03
N ASN A 291 -6.90 -9.46 -12.62
CA ASN A 291 -5.68 -9.97 -11.99
C ASN A 291 -4.52 -9.73 -12.93
N ILE A 292 -3.67 -8.77 -12.58
CA ILE A 292 -2.56 -8.31 -13.42
C ILE A 292 -1.28 -8.93 -12.89
N SER A 293 -0.63 -9.76 -13.69
CA SER A 293 0.62 -10.41 -13.30
C SER A 293 1.76 -9.39 -13.13
N THR A 294 2.52 -9.53 -12.06
CA THR A 294 3.65 -8.67 -11.71
C THR A 294 4.86 -9.51 -11.34
N ARG A 295 5.99 -8.87 -11.03
CA ARG A 295 7.16 -9.56 -10.49
C ARG A 295 6.83 -10.15 -9.11
N SER A 296 7.20 -11.42 -8.89
CA SER A 296 7.05 -12.06 -7.57
C SER A 296 7.80 -11.27 -6.49
N GLY A 297 7.15 -11.07 -5.34
CA GLY A 297 7.65 -10.25 -4.25
C GLY A 297 7.42 -8.75 -4.40
N ALA A 298 6.84 -8.27 -5.51
CA ALA A 298 6.40 -6.89 -5.68
C ALA A 298 5.05 -6.70 -4.97
N ARG A 299 5.05 -6.00 -3.86
CA ARG A 299 3.87 -5.87 -3.00
C ARG A 299 3.59 -4.44 -2.55
N THR A 300 4.63 -3.61 -2.44
CA THR A 300 4.51 -2.21 -2.05
C THR A 300 4.13 -1.35 -3.25
N SER A 301 3.14 -0.49 -3.07
CA SER A 301 2.56 0.31 -4.15
C SER A 301 2.07 1.67 -3.69
N LEU A 302 1.72 2.53 -4.64
CA LEU A 302 1.10 3.83 -4.39
C LEU A 302 0.04 4.13 -5.44
N LEU A 303 -1.17 4.46 -5.00
CA LEU A 303 -2.22 5.01 -5.85
C LEU A 303 -2.14 6.54 -5.83
N ILE A 304 -2.07 7.16 -7.02
CA ILE A 304 -2.06 8.62 -7.19
C ILE A 304 -3.27 9.04 -8.04
N PRO A 305 -4.45 9.24 -7.41
CA PRO A 305 -5.70 9.52 -8.13
C PRO A 305 -5.65 10.73 -9.06
N SER A 306 -5.04 11.83 -8.61
CA SER A 306 -4.92 13.08 -9.39
C SER A 306 -4.11 12.93 -10.67
N LEU A 307 -3.19 11.96 -10.74
CA LEU A 307 -2.43 11.61 -11.93
C LEU A 307 -3.02 10.40 -12.67
N GLN A 308 -4.09 9.78 -12.14
CA GLN A 308 -4.64 8.52 -12.63
C GLN A 308 -3.54 7.45 -12.78
N THR A 309 -2.67 7.37 -11.79
CA THR A 309 -1.46 6.53 -11.83
C THR A 309 -1.44 5.57 -10.64
N TYR A 310 -1.03 4.35 -10.91
CA TYR A 310 -0.70 3.35 -9.90
C TYR A 310 0.76 2.95 -10.07
N ILE A 311 1.54 3.03 -9.00
CA ILE A 311 2.97 2.69 -9.00
C ILE A 311 3.17 1.45 -8.15
N LEU A 312 3.88 0.45 -8.69
CA LEU A 312 4.28 -0.76 -7.98
C LEU A 312 5.81 -0.79 -7.87
N ALA A 313 6.32 -0.96 -6.66
CA ALA A 313 7.73 -1.15 -6.42
C ALA A 313 8.12 -2.62 -6.60
N GLU A 314 9.07 -2.87 -7.47
CA GLU A 314 9.63 -4.17 -7.77
C GLU A 314 11.04 -4.25 -7.21
N ARG A 315 11.25 -5.03 -6.13
CA ARG A 315 12.59 -5.23 -5.57
C ARG A 315 13.51 -6.01 -6.52
N ALA A 316 14.81 -5.83 -6.36
CA ALA A 316 15.81 -6.62 -7.08
C ALA A 316 15.61 -8.12 -6.80
N ASN A 317 15.49 -8.91 -7.83
CA ASN A 317 15.30 -10.36 -7.72
C ASN A 317 15.65 -11.07 -9.04
N GLY A 318 16.26 -12.28 -8.95
CA GLY A 318 16.51 -13.15 -10.11
C GLY A 318 17.37 -12.48 -11.20
N GLY A 319 18.37 -11.69 -10.83
CA GLY A 319 19.25 -10.98 -11.76
C GLY A 319 18.64 -9.72 -12.39
N LYS A 320 17.42 -9.34 -12.00
CA LYS A 320 16.78 -8.08 -12.41
C LYS A 320 17.01 -7.01 -11.34
N SER A 321 17.30 -5.78 -11.74
CA SER A 321 17.39 -4.61 -10.87
C SER A 321 16.04 -4.32 -10.21
N ALA A 322 16.07 -3.59 -9.10
CA ALA A 322 14.87 -2.97 -8.57
C ALA A 322 14.30 -1.96 -9.57
N ALA A 323 12.99 -1.81 -9.59
CA ALA A 323 12.32 -0.91 -10.52
C ALA A 323 10.97 -0.41 -9.95
N LEU A 324 10.46 0.69 -10.50
CA LEU A 324 9.07 1.09 -10.35
C LEU A 324 8.31 0.80 -11.64
N ALA A 325 7.31 -0.06 -11.58
CA ALA A 325 6.34 -0.23 -12.65
C ALA A 325 5.25 0.84 -12.51
N VAL A 326 5.17 1.74 -13.48
CA VAL A 326 4.23 2.87 -13.49
C VAL A 326 3.08 2.53 -14.44
N TYR A 327 1.89 2.40 -13.87
CA TYR A 327 0.68 2.07 -14.61
C TYR A 327 -0.24 3.28 -14.71
N LYS A 328 -0.82 3.48 -15.91
CA LYS A 328 -1.97 4.34 -16.11
C LYS A 328 -3.24 3.60 -15.71
N ILE A 329 -4.08 4.26 -14.92
CA ILE A 329 -5.42 3.76 -14.60
C ILE A 329 -6.32 4.08 -15.80
N THR A 330 -6.94 3.04 -16.34
CA THR A 330 -7.90 3.15 -17.43
C THR A 330 -9.31 2.98 -16.86
N SER A 331 -10.16 3.98 -17.03
CA SER A 331 -11.58 3.85 -16.70
C SER A 331 -12.30 3.11 -17.81
N GLN A 332 -12.87 1.95 -17.52
CA GLN A 332 -13.97 1.48 -18.36
C GLN A 332 -15.22 2.29 -18.01
N ASN A 333 -15.72 3.04 -19.00
CA ASN A 333 -17.01 3.70 -18.97
C ASN A 333 -18.16 2.69 -18.78
#